data_ce329f73bc2dff6cd1f4dfefeabd3ff0
#
_entry.id   ce329f73bc2dff6cd1f4dfefeabd3ff0
#
_cell.length_a   1.000
_cell.length_b   1.000
_cell.length_c   1.000
_cell.angle_alpha   90.00
_cell.angle_beta   90.00
_cell.angle_gamma   90.00
#
_symmetry.space_group_name_H-M   'P 1'
#
loop_
_entity.id
_entity.type
_entity.pdbx_description
1 polymer ?
#
loop_
_entity_poly.entity_id
_entity_poly.type
_entity_poly.pdbx_seq_one_letter_code
_entity_poly.pdbx_strand_id
1 'polypeptide(L)'
;PDYDGDVTAVIGSCYANTGEHGIRSLVRRGEDDEKFATVADIEQFLSEQAKFRKNTVSGKFEVLMTDCGEEYAELTDRYVNTLWSRMNKAGMLARIADIRSVLDSEYTPLFNPFVAYLEGLPAWDGTTDPIARLAAGVHVKDDQKLFGIYFKKWLVATIASLLDTKVVNHEILVFIGKQGIYKTTWMQRLLPVELQRYFYVKSNSRRVSKDDLFTLTEFALVCLEELEEMTSAQVSQLKAITGMTDVNERAAYGHFKESRPHIASFCGTSNNVTFLNDLSGNRRWLPFEVDSIDSPFDYPIDYAGVYAQGYALWKSGFHYWFEQEEIDAVNLHNRYFEVPCLERELVQVYYRRPMPGEECMFLTNAQILGHINIGIRQPLSPTRLGLVMKQEGYEAVRSGGRRGYRVVELKGDEIYRNQCAMARYVGD
;
A
#
# COMPACT_ATOMS: atom_id res chain seq x y z
N PRO A 1 39.14 -11.06 -42.10
CA PRO A 1 40.08 -10.12 -42.61
C PRO A 1 40.01 -8.84 -41.80
N ASP A 2 41.12 -8.63 -41.13
CA ASP A 2 41.37 -7.54 -40.19
C ASP A 2 41.40 -6.19 -40.94
N TYR A 3 40.74 -5.20 -40.39
CA TYR A 3 40.88 -3.78 -40.73
C TYR A 3 41.38 -3.08 -39.48
N ASP A 4 42.69 -3.14 -39.30
CA ASP A 4 43.43 -2.24 -38.43
C ASP A 4 43.81 -1.04 -39.27
N GLY A 5 42.99 0.03 -39.24
CA GLY A 5 43.21 1.32 -39.86
C GLY A 5 43.32 2.38 -38.78
N ASP A 6 44.58 2.79 -38.57
CA ASP A 6 45.00 3.86 -37.67
C ASP A 6 44.19 5.16 -37.90
N VAL A 7 43.23 5.46 -37.05
CA VAL A 7 42.35 6.63 -37.08
C VAL A 7 43.11 7.93 -36.75
N THR A 8 44.32 7.81 -36.24
CA THR A 8 45.21 8.98 -35.90
C THR A 8 45.79 9.67 -37.12
N ALA A 9 45.90 8.97 -38.25
CA ALA A 9 46.48 9.57 -39.47
C ALA A 9 45.55 10.45 -40.29
N VAL A 10 44.20 10.32 -40.07
CA VAL A 10 43.19 11.11 -40.83
C VAL A 10 42.93 12.48 -40.22
N ILE A 11 43.20 12.67 -38.93
CA ILE A 11 43.00 13.95 -38.24
C ILE A 11 44.17 14.90 -38.48
N GLY A 12 45.36 14.39 -38.79
CA GLY A 12 46.57 15.19 -39.05
C GLY A 12 46.62 15.91 -40.40
N SER A 13 45.82 15.47 -41.39
CA SER A 13 45.92 16.04 -42.74
C SER A 13 44.98 17.19 -43.06
N CYS A 14 44.01 17.46 -42.18
CA CYS A 14 43.06 18.55 -42.35
C CYS A 14 43.51 19.92 -41.78
N TYR A 15 44.61 19.94 -41.03
CA TYR A 15 45.15 21.19 -40.42
C TYR A 15 46.36 21.82 -41.10
N ALA A 16 46.84 21.26 -42.23
CA ALA A 16 48.08 21.69 -42.84
C ALA A 16 47.92 22.68 -44.00
N ASN A 17 46.71 23.21 -44.28
CA ASN A 17 46.57 24.15 -45.41
C ASN A 17 45.52 25.26 -45.16
N THR A 18 45.74 26.05 -44.11
CA THR A 18 45.16 27.41 -44.04
C THR A 18 46.27 28.40 -43.73
N GLY A 19 46.59 29.19 -44.73
CA GLY A 19 47.68 30.19 -44.67
C GLY A 19 47.43 31.23 -43.57
N GLU A 20 48.55 31.80 -43.13
CA GLU A 20 48.73 32.75 -42.01
C GLU A 20 47.90 34.04 -42.04
N HIS A 21 46.94 34.20 -42.95
CA HIS A 21 46.14 35.43 -43.04
C HIS A 21 44.73 35.35 -42.54
N GLY A 22 44.24 34.16 -42.09
CA GLY A 22 42.86 33.96 -41.60
C GLY A 22 42.66 34.05 -40.09
N ILE A 23 43.68 33.96 -39.28
CA ILE A 23 43.60 33.83 -37.82
C ILE A 23 43.70 35.17 -37.07
N ARG A 24 44.12 36.23 -37.72
CA ARG A 24 44.35 37.59 -37.06
C ARG A 24 43.04 38.41 -36.89
N SER A 25 41.92 38.05 -37.46
CA SER A 25 40.67 38.80 -37.33
C SER A 25 39.68 38.26 -36.30
N LEU A 26 39.97 37.11 -35.64
CA LEU A 26 39.11 36.51 -34.62
C LEU A 26 39.60 36.73 -33.17
N VAL A 27 40.71 37.39 -32.95
CA VAL A 27 41.30 37.64 -31.63
C VAL A 27 41.20 39.11 -31.24
N ARG A 28 40.11 39.77 -31.48
CA ARG A 28 39.74 41.07 -30.85
C ARG A 28 38.23 41.14 -30.69
N ARG A 29 37.65 40.21 -29.91
CA ARG A 29 36.49 40.53 -29.08
C ARG A 29 37.00 40.60 -27.65
N GLY A 30 36.71 41.73 -27.02
CA GLY A 30 37.27 42.12 -25.75
C GLY A 30 37.09 41.08 -24.66
N GLU A 31 37.95 41.17 -23.69
CA GLU A 31 37.92 40.52 -22.38
C GLU A 31 36.68 40.96 -21.56
N ASP A 32 35.51 40.67 -22.03
CA ASP A 32 34.36 40.40 -21.17
C ASP A 32 34.31 38.86 -21.07
N ASP A 33 35.04 38.32 -20.10
CA ASP A 33 34.84 36.98 -19.61
C ASP A 33 33.34 36.88 -19.24
N GLU A 34 32.54 36.24 -20.13
CA GLU A 34 31.13 35.95 -19.85
C GLU A 34 31.10 35.06 -18.61
N LYS A 35 31.07 35.70 -17.44
CA LYS A 35 31.11 35.04 -16.16
C LYS A 35 29.77 34.37 -15.93
N PHE A 36 29.76 33.03 -15.79
CA PHE A 36 28.59 32.30 -15.39
C PHE A 36 28.08 32.77 -14.02
N ALA A 37 26.77 32.77 -13.86
CA ALA A 37 26.10 33.06 -12.61
C ALA A 37 26.61 32.11 -11.49
N THR A 38 26.91 32.67 -10.34
CA THR A 38 27.27 31.88 -9.15
C THR A 38 26.03 31.17 -8.58
N VAL A 39 26.25 30.22 -7.68
CA VAL A 39 25.15 29.54 -6.96
C VAL A 39 24.25 30.57 -6.26
N ALA A 40 24.86 31.62 -5.62
CA ALA A 40 24.10 32.67 -4.95
C ALA A 40 23.23 33.50 -5.91
N ASP A 41 23.75 33.79 -7.12
CA ASP A 41 22.99 34.52 -8.14
C ASP A 41 21.78 33.68 -8.62
N ILE A 42 21.99 32.36 -8.79
CA ILE A 42 20.91 31.42 -9.17
C ILE A 42 19.83 31.35 -8.06
N GLU A 43 20.23 31.17 -6.80
CA GLU A 43 19.33 31.13 -5.66
C GLU A 43 18.52 32.41 -5.53
N GLN A 44 19.17 33.56 -5.63
CA GLN A 44 18.49 34.85 -5.59
C GLN A 44 17.47 34.97 -6.72
N PHE A 45 17.90 34.70 -7.97
CA PHE A 45 16.99 34.75 -9.12
C PHE A 45 15.80 33.83 -8.95
N LEU A 46 16.03 32.57 -8.55
CA LEU A 46 14.97 31.59 -8.36
C LEU A 46 13.97 32.04 -7.29
N SER A 47 14.42 32.61 -6.17
CA SER A 47 13.59 33.13 -5.11
C SER A 47 12.65 34.27 -5.51
N GLU A 48 13.10 35.08 -6.49
CA GLU A 48 12.31 36.17 -7.07
C GLU A 48 11.23 35.66 -8.05
N GLN A 49 11.49 34.51 -8.72
CA GLN A 49 10.60 33.97 -9.75
C GLN A 49 9.54 33.04 -9.19
N ALA A 50 9.86 32.25 -8.15
CA ALA A 50 8.97 31.20 -7.65
C ALA A 50 9.33 30.77 -6.22
N LYS A 51 8.38 30.11 -5.57
CA LYS A 51 8.64 29.30 -4.37
C LYS A 51 8.75 27.84 -4.76
N PHE A 52 9.70 27.14 -4.17
CA PHE A 52 9.95 25.72 -4.43
C PHE A 52 9.78 24.92 -3.16
N ARG A 53 9.38 23.64 -3.30
CA ARG A 53 9.40 22.66 -2.23
C ARG A 53 9.59 21.26 -2.80
N LYS A 54 10.26 20.37 -2.07
CA LYS A 54 10.40 18.96 -2.43
C LYS A 54 9.40 18.13 -1.62
N ASN A 55 8.47 17.54 -2.32
CA ASN A 55 7.47 16.65 -1.71
C ASN A 55 8.15 15.35 -1.28
N THR A 56 8.19 15.07 0.02
CA THR A 56 8.90 13.91 0.59
C THR A 56 8.20 12.59 0.30
N VAL A 57 6.92 12.62 -0.05
CA VAL A 57 6.11 11.43 -0.37
C VAL A 57 6.34 10.99 -1.80
N SER A 58 6.10 11.88 -2.76
CA SER A 58 6.30 11.56 -4.19
C SER A 58 7.76 11.67 -4.64
N GLY A 59 8.64 12.29 -3.85
CA GLY A 59 10.01 12.61 -4.23
C GLY A 59 10.12 13.70 -5.29
N LYS A 60 9.01 14.32 -5.71
CA LYS A 60 8.94 15.32 -6.77
C LYS A 60 9.10 16.73 -6.22
N PHE A 61 9.67 17.59 -7.05
CA PHE A 61 9.71 19.02 -6.79
C PHE A 61 8.38 19.66 -7.18
N GLU A 62 7.93 20.61 -6.37
CA GLU A 62 6.74 21.42 -6.62
C GLU A 62 7.14 22.90 -6.68
N VAL A 63 6.49 23.66 -7.56
CA VAL A 63 6.77 25.08 -7.83
C VAL A 63 5.48 25.88 -7.74
N LEU A 64 5.58 27.04 -7.09
CA LEU A 64 4.55 28.09 -7.08
C LEU A 64 5.15 29.35 -7.74
N MET A 65 4.77 29.60 -8.99
CA MET A 65 5.25 30.77 -9.74
C MET A 65 4.64 32.05 -9.19
N THR A 66 5.48 33.09 -9.00
CA THR A 66 5.05 34.37 -8.40
C THR A 66 4.12 35.18 -9.31
N ASP A 67 4.24 34.98 -10.63
CA ASP A 67 3.54 35.78 -11.64
C ASP A 67 2.18 35.18 -12.07
N CYS A 68 1.91 33.89 -11.84
CA CYS A 68 0.71 33.25 -12.35
C CYS A 68 0.18 32.08 -11.49
N GLY A 69 0.79 31.79 -10.36
CA GLY A 69 0.43 30.64 -9.53
C GLY A 69 -0.34 31.01 -8.27
N GLU A 70 -1.52 30.40 -8.09
CA GLU A 70 -2.23 30.39 -6.80
C GLU A 70 -1.94 29.11 -6.00
N GLU A 71 -1.53 28.04 -6.69
CA GLU A 71 -1.27 26.72 -6.12
C GLU A 71 0.08 26.15 -6.59
N TYR A 72 0.64 25.27 -5.77
CA TYR A 72 1.84 24.53 -6.15
C TYR A 72 1.53 23.51 -7.24
N ALA A 73 2.31 23.54 -8.33
CA ALA A 73 2.27 22.56 -9.41
C ALA A 73 3.55 21.71 -9.38
N GLU A 74 3.50 20.53 -10.00
CA GLU A 74 4.69 19.70 -10.20
C GLU A 74 5.71 20.43 -11.07
N LEU A 75 6.96 20.47 -10.63
CA LEU A 75 8.06 21.08 -11.39
C LEU A 75 8.43 20.17 -12.56
N THR A 76 8.07 20.60 -13.76
CA THR A 76 8.39 19.88 -15.01
C THR A 76 9.60 20.50 -15.72
N ASP A 77 10.16 19.79 -16.69
CA ASP A 77 11.22 20.31 -17.56
C ASP A 77 10.83 21.65 -18.21
N ARG A 78 9.55 21.85 -18.50
CA ARG A 78 9.06 23.11 -19.07
C ARG A 78 9.28 24.29 -18.11
N TYR A 79 9.03 24.10 -16.82
CA TYR A 79 9.27 25.14 -15.80
C TYR A 79 10.76 25.42 -15.67
N VAL A 80 11.60 24.39 -15.58
CA VAL A 80 13.06 24.54 -15.48
C VAL A 80 13.61 25.27 -16.70
N ASN A 81 13.19 24.90 -17.90
CA ASN A 81 13.61 25.57 -19.15
C ASN A 81 13.10 27.00 -19.23
N THR A 82 11.94 27.31 -18.69
CA THR A 82 11.39 28.67 -18.61
C THR A 82 12.24 29.54 -17.67
N LEU A 83 12.57 29.02 -16.49
CA LEU A 83 13.45 29.73 -15.54
C LEU A 83 14.82 29.95 -16.11
N TRP A 84 15.43 28.96 -16.76
CA TRP A 84 16.70 29.07 -17.48
C TRP A 84 16.65 30.18 -18.56
N SER A 85 15.59 30.17 -19.38
CA SER A 85 15.39 31.16 -20.44
C SER A 85 15.25 32.57 -19.87
N ARG A 86 14.47 32.76 -18.78
CA ARG A 86 14.31 34.05 -18.12
C ARG A 86 15.62 34.57 -17.55
N MET A 87 16.39 33.69 -16.90
CA MET A 87 17.68 34.03 -16.30
C MET A 87 18.67 34.50 -17.35
N ASN A 88 18.83 33.77 -18.45
CA ASN A 88 19.74 34.18 -19.54
C ASN A 88 19.28 35.48 -20.25
N LYS A 89 17.94 35.67 -20.41
CA LYS A 89 17.41 36.95 -20.94
C LYS A 89 17.65 38.13 -20.02
N ALA A 90 17.75 37.91 -18.72
CA ALA A 90 18.13 38.93 -17.75
C ALA A 90 19.64 39.21 -17.72
N GLY A 91 20.43 38.58 -18.62
CA GLY A 91 21.88 38.77 -18.70
C GLY A 91 22.69 37.92 -17.73
N MET A 92 22.07 37.02 -17.00
CA MET A 92 22.71 36.07 -16.08
C MET A 92 22.90 34.72 -16.78
N LEU A 93 24.09 34.45 -17.27
CA LEU A 93 24.42 33.21 -17.96
C LEU A 93 24.41 32.05 -16.98
N ALA A 94 23.50 31.09 -17.19
CA ALA A 94 23.39 29.88 -16.35
C ALA A 94 23.23 28.63 -17.23
N ARG A 95 23.66 27.50 -16.72
CA ARG A 95 23.41 26.20 -17.33
C ARG A 95 22.17 25.58 -16.67
N ILE A 96 21.38 24.82 -17.43
CA ILE A 96 20.23 24.10 -16.89
C ILE A 96 20.64 23.12 -15.77
N ALA A 97 21.84 22.53 -15.91
CA ALA A 97 22.40 21.61 -14.90
C ALA A 97 22.67 22.35 -13.57
N ASP A 98 23.14 23.60 -13.58
CA ASP A 98 23.41 24.36 -12.37
C ASP A 98 22.10 24.72 -11.65
N ILE A 99 21.06 25.12 -12.39
CA ILE A 99 19.71 25.35 -11.85
C ILE A 99 19.13 24.07 -11.22
N ARG A 100 19.28 22.92 -11.90
CA ARG A 100 18.82 21.63 -11.34
C ARG A 100 19.59 21.26 -10.07
N SER A 101 20.89 21.50 -10.02
CA SER A 101 21.71 21.22 -8.85
C SER A 101 21.31 22.08 -7.65
N VAL A 102 21.01 23.36 -7.88
CA VAL A 102 20.49 24.26 -6.83
C VAL A 102 19.13 23.78 -6.34
N LEU A 103 18.21 23.44 -7.24
CA LEU A 103 16.89 22.93 -6.88
C LEU A 103 16.94 21.62 -6.11
N ASP A 104 17.93 20.74 -6.36
CA ASP A 104 18.13 19.49 -5.64
C ASP A 104 19.09 19.60 -4.43
N SER A 105 19.28 20.81 -3.92
CA SER A 105 20.06 21.11 -2.73
C SER A 105 19.16 21.49 -1.53
N GLU A 106 19.79 21.94 -0.44
CA GLU A 106 19.11 22.49 0.73
C GLU A 106 18.34 23.81 0.44
N TYR A 107 18.56 24.41 -0.72
CA TYR A 107 17.78 25.57 -1.19
C TYR A 107 16.29 25.28 -1.25
N THR A 108 15.92 24.06 -1.63
CA THR A 108 14.50 23.63 -1.72
C THR A 108 14.05 22.95 -0.43
N PRO A 109 13.15 23.55 0.37
CA PRO A 109 12.68 22.97 1.61
C PRO A 109 11.90 21.68 1.38
N LEU A 110 12.05 20.75 2.31
CA LEU A 110 11.26 19.52 2.33
C LEU A 110 9.82 19.80 2.78
N PHE A 111 8.88 19.14 2.15
CA PHE A 111 7.46 19.30 2.41
C PHE A 111 6.78 17.94 2.50
N ASN A 112 6.19 17.63 3.65
CA ASN A 112 5.31 16.47 3.80
C ASN A 112 3.85 16.93 3.75
N PRO A 113 3.08 16.55 2.72
CA PRO A 113 1.69 17.01 2.56
C PRO A 113 0.77 16.53 3.68
N PHE A 114 1.03 15.36 4.25
CA PHE A 114 0.20 14.80 5.32
C PHE A 114 0.44 15.52 6.65
N VAL A 115 1.69 15.78 6.98
CA VAL A 115 2.06 16.56 8.17
C VAL A 115 1.48 17.96 8.06
N ALA A 116 1.67 18.63 6.91
CA ALA A 116 1.16 19.97 6.69
C ALA A 116 -0.37 20.04 6.79
N TYR A 117 -1.08 19.04 6.24
CA TYR A 117 -2.54 18.96 6.36
C TYR A 117 -2.98 18.80 7.82
N LEU A 118 -2.42 17.80 8.51
CA LEU A 118 -2.83 17.45 9.87
C LEU A 118 -2.48 18.53 10.90
N GLU A 119 -1.33 19.19 10.77
CA GLU A 119 -0.93 20.30 11.64
C GLU A 119 -1.71 21.59 11.37
N GLY A 120 -2.25 21.74 10.17
CA GLY A 120 -3.12 22.87 9.80
C GLY A 120 -4.55 22.73 10.29
N LEU A 121 -4.96 21.58 10.83
CA LEU A 121 -6.33 21.35 11.30
C LEU A 121 -6.60 22.04 12.66
N PRO A 122 -7.86 22.46 12.92
CA PRO A 122 -8.25 22.87 14.25
C PRO A 122 -8.12 21.69 15.24
N ALA A 123 -7.82 22.00 16.50
CA ALA A 123 -7.76 20.97 17.53
C ALA A 123 -9.13 20.29 17.71
N TRP A 124 -9.11 18.96 17.88
CA TRP A 124 -10.32 18.20 18.22
C TRP A 124 -10.86 18.63 19.59
N ASP A 125 -12.16 18.75 19.72
CA ASP A 125 -12.84 19.21 20.95
C ASP A 125 -12.84 18.18 22.11
N GLY A 126 -12.41 16.94 21.84
CA GLY A 126 -12.33 15.85 22.82
C GLY A 126 -13.69 15.22 23.16
N THR A 127 -14.80 15.69 22.60
CA THR A 127 -16.16 15.26 22.97
C THR A 127 -16.97 14.71 21.80
N THR A 128 -16.88 15.32 20.63
CA THR A 128 -17.55 14.81 19.42
C THR A 128 -16.83 13.59 18.85
N ASP A 129 -17.56 12.72 18.15
CA ASP A 129 -16.99 11.54 17.48
C ASP A 129 -17.28 11.58 15.97
N PRO A 130 -16.56 12.42 15.21
CA PRO A 130 -16.70 12.50 13.76
C PRO A 130 -16.34 11.18 13.05
N ILE A 131 -15.40 10.39 13.59
CA ILE A 131 -15.03 9.07 13.04
C ILE A 131 -16.20 8.11 13.16
N ALA A 132 -16.87 8.05 14.31
CA ALA A 132 -18.05 7.21 14.47
C ALA A 132 -19.22 7.66 13.58
N ARG A 133 -19.39 8.97 13.37
CA ARG A 133 -20.39 9.53 12.45
C ARG A 133 -20.10 9.12 11.01
N LEU A 134 -18.85 9.16 10.58
CA LEU A 134 -18.45 8.68 9.26
C LEU A 134 -18.71 7.20 9.09
N ALA A 135 -18.38 6.38 10.10
CA ALA A 135 -18.65 4.95 10.11
C ALA A 135 -20.16 4.63 10.05
N ALA A 136 -21.00 5.43 10.68
CA ALA A 136 -22.45 5.23 10.69
C ALA A 136 -23.10 5.38 9.31
N GLY A 137 -22.46 6.07 8.37
CA GLY A 137 -22.92 6.16 6.97
C GLY A 137 -22.65 4.89 6.14
N VAL A 138 -22.01 3.89 6.72
CA VAL A 138 -21.82 2.56 6.12
C VAL A 138 -22.67 1.56 6.90
N HIS A 139 -23.70 1.02 6.27
CA HIS A 139 -24.62 0.08 6.90
C HIS A 139 -24.15 -1.35 6.63
N VAL A 140 -23.58 -1.99 7.66
CA VAL A 140 -23.12 -3.37 7.56
C VAL A 140 -24.21 -4.34 8.01
N LYS A 141 -24.25 -5.54 7.44
CA LYS A 141 -25.19 -6.58 7.82
C LYS A 141 -24.84 -7.24 9.16
N ASP A 142 -23.58 -7.20 9.50
CA ASP A 142 -23.02 -7.79 10.71
C ASP A 142 -23.17 -6.84 11.93
N ASP A 143 -22.21 -6.90 12.84
CA ASP A 143 -22.16 -6.01 14.02
C ASP A 143 -21.66 -4.59 13.64
N GLN A 144 -22.58 -3.64 13.56
CA GLN A 144 -22.29 -2.22 13.29
C GLN A 144 -21.34 -1.63 14.34
N LYS A 145 -21.38 -2.08 15.58
CA LYS A 145 -20.47 -1.60 16.64
C LYS A 145 -19.05 -2.11 16.39
N LEU A 146 -18.93 -3.37 16.02
CA LEU A 146 -17.64 -3.98 15.66
C LEU A 146 -17.01 -3.26 14.47
N PHE A 147 -17.81 -2.97 13.43
CA PHE A 147 -17.36 -2.16 12.31
C PHE A 147 -16.82 -0.80 12.76
N GLY A 148 -17.56 -0.07 13.59
CA GLY A 148 -17.13 1.24 14.11
C GLY A 148 -15.80 1.18 14.87
N ILE A 149 -15.61 0.13 15.71
CA ILE A 149 -14.36 -0.08 16.46
C ILE A 149 -13.18 -0.38 15.51
N TYR A 150 -13.37 -1.30 14.57
CA TYR A 150 -12.30 -1.71 13.64
C TYR A 150 -11.96 -0.59 12.66
N PHE A 151 -12.96 0.12 12.15
CA PHE A 151 -12.77 1.28 11.30
C PHE A 151 -11.98 2.39 12.03
N LYS A 152 -12.32 2.70 13.28
CA LYS A 152 -11.59 3.71 14.07
C LYS A 152 -10.13 3.31 14.25
N LYS A 153 -9.85 2.06 14.63
CA LYS A 153 -8.47 1.56 14.75
C LYS A 153 -7.72 1.63 13.43
N TRP A 154 -8.33 1.16 12.36
CA TRP A 154 -7.74 1.18 11.02
C TRP A 154 -7.44 2.60 10.52
N LEU A 155 -8.35 3.56 10.75
CA LEU A 155 -8.16 4.95 10.34
C LEU A 155 -7.06 5.64 11.14
N VAL A 156 -7.00 5.41 12.45
CA VAL A 156 -5.92 5.96 13.29
C VAL A 156 -4.58 5.32 12.92
N ALA A 157 -4.53 4.01 12.62
CA ALA A 157 -3.34 3.34 12.10
C ALA A 157 -2.90 3.94 10.74
N THR A 158 -3.85 4.28 9.86
CA THR A 158 -3.59 4.98 8.59
C THR A 158 -2.95 6.35 8.85
N ILE A 159 -3.48 7.14 9.75
CA ILE A 159 -2.89 8.44 10.12
C ILE A 159 -1.50 8.24 10.74
N ALA A 160 -1.32 7.24 11.60
CA ALA A 160 -0.04 6.93 12.22
C ALA A 160 1.04 6.59 11.18
N SER A 161 0.71 5.76 10.17
CA SER A 161 1.65 5.38 9.10
C SER A 161 2.07 6.55 8.19
N LEU A 162 1.24 7.59 8.10
CA LEU A 162 1.57 8.82 7.34
C LEU A 162 2.51 9.76 8.10
N LEU A 163 2.59 9.63 9.42
CA LEU A 163 3.32 10.53 10.32
C LEU A 163 4.59 9.92 10.90
N ASP A 164 4.57 8.64 11.20
CA ASP A 164 5.69 7.91 11.81
C ASP A 164 6.21 6.83 10.85
N THR A 165 7.42 7.02 10.36
CA THR A 165 8.10 6.10 9.43
C THR A 165 8.34 4.70 9.98
N LYS A 166 8.14 4.49 11.28
CA LYS A 166 8.27 3.18 11.93
C LYS A 166 6.95 2.43 12.02
N VAL A 167 5.85 3.10 11.72
CA VAL A 167 4.50 2.53 11.78
C VAL A 167 4.05 2.09 10.39
N VAL A 168 3.59 0.86 10.29
CA VAL A 168 2.94 0.32 9.09
C VAL A 168 1.56 -0.18 9.47
N ASN A 169 0.54 0.25 8.75
CA ASN A 169 -0.79 -0.29 8.89
C ASN A 169 -0.88 -1.64 8.16
N HIS A 170 -0.94 -2.72 8.90
CA HIS A 170 -0.97 -4.08 8.35
C HIS A 170 -2.37 -4.55 8.00
N GLU A 171 -3.40 -3.89 8.49
CA GLU A 171 -4.79 -4.26 8.34
C GLU A 171 -5.36 -3.72 7.03
N ILE A 172 -6.19 -4.54 6.39
CA ILE A 172 -6.85 -4.24 5.12
C ILE A 172 -8.35 -4.17 5.38
N LEU A 173 -8.93 -2.98 5.30
CA LEU A 173 -10.38 -2.79 5.43
C LEU A 173 -11.07 -3.24 4.14
N VAL A 174 -12.02 -4.18 4.22
CA VAL A 174 -12.68 -4.75 3.04
C VAL A 174 -14.19 -4.58 3.12
N PHE A 175 -14.76 -4.00 2.06
CA PHE A 175 -16.21 -3.92 1.88
C PHE A 175 -16.68 -4.96 0.88
N ILE A 176 -17.61 -5.80 1.34
CA ILE A 176 -18.21 -6.88 0.56
C ILE A 176 -19.67 -6.52 0.30
N GLY A 177 -20.16 -6.70 -0.91
CA GLY A 177 -21.55 -6.42 -1.23
C GLY A 177 -21.79 -6.17 -2.71
N LYS A 178 -23.03 -5.92 -3.07
CA LYS A 178 -23.47 -5.73 -4.46
C LYS A 178 -22.68 -4.63 -5.17
N GLN A 179 -22.57 -4.74 -6.47
CA GLN A 179 -22.03 -3.68 -7.31
C GLN A 179 -22.93 -2.43 -7.26
N GLY A 180 -22.34 -1.25 -7.34
CA GLY A 180 -23.07 0.02 -7.41
C GLY A 180 -23.48 0.66 -6.07
N ILE A 181 -23.13 0.07 -4.91
CA ILE A 181 -23.42 0.63 -3.58
C ILE A 181 -22.32 1.57 -3.04
N TYR A 182 -21.54 2.20 -3.91
CA TYR A 182 -20.51 3.19 -3.60
C TYR A 182 -19.26 2.68 -2.84
N LYS A 183 -18.97 1.37 -2.77
CA LYS A 183 -17.82 0.83 -2.02
C LYS A 183 -16.50 1.54 -2.33
N THR A 184 -16.04 1.48 -3.58
CA THR A 184 -14.79 2.13 -4.02
C THR A 184 -14.86 3.65 -3.92
N THR A 185 -16.01 4.25 -4.27
CA THR A 185 -16.22 5.70 -4.18
C THR A 185 -16.09 6.20 -2.74
N TRP A 186 -16.65 5.49 -1.78
CA TRP A 186 -16.54 5.84 -0.36
C TRP A 186 -15.09 5.73 0.12
N MET A 187 -14.36 4.65 -0.26
CA MET A 187 -12.95 4.48 0.05
C MET A 187 -12.09 5.62 -0.52
N GLN A 188 -12.34 6.01 -1.76
CA GLN A 188 -11.66 7.13 -2.40
C GLN A 188 -11.90 8.44 -1.66
N ARG A 189 -13.12 8.67 -1.23
CA ARG A 189 -13.53 9.89 -0.52
C ARG A 189 -13.12 9.91 0.96
N LEU A 190 -12.45 8.90 1.47
CA LEU A 190 -11.81 8.99 2.78
C LEU A 190 -10.71 10.04 2.81
N LEU A 191 -9.99 10.24 1.71
CA LEU A 191 -8.99 11.30 1.63
C LEU A 191 -9.65 12.64 1.29
N PRO A 192 -9.28 13.74 1.98
CA PRO A 192 -9.74 15.08 1.66
C PRO A 192 -9.25 15.50 0.27
N VAL A 193 -9.89 16.50 -0.32
CA VAL A 193 -9.66 16.94 -1.70
C VAL A 193 -8.18 17.25 -1.96
N GLU A 194 -7.48 17.86 -1.03
CA GLU A 194 -6.07 18.23 -1.10
C GLU A 194 -5.14 17.01 -1.16
N LEU A 195 -5.59 15.87 -0.62
CA LEU A 195 -4.84 14.62 -0.54
C LEU A 195 -5.36 13.53 -1.49
N GLN A 196 -6.38 13.80 -2.28
CA GLN A 196 -7.00 12.83 -3.23
C GLN A 196 -6.00 12.23 -4.21
N ARG A 197 -4.97 12.96 -4.60
CA ARG A 197 -3.90 12.48 -5.49
C ARG A 197 -3.08 11.32 -4.89
N TYR A 198 -3.20 11.07 -3.59
CA TYR A 198 -2.54 9.98 -2.88
C TYR A 198 -3.45 8.74 -2.69
N PHE A 199 -4.57 8.70 -3.38
CA PHE A 199 -5.41 7.53 -3.51
C PHE A 199 -5.05 6.77 -4.78
N TYR A 200 -4.88 5.47 -4.68
CA TYR A 200 -4.58 4.61 -5.82
C TYR A 200 -5.53 3.41 -5.85
N VAL A 201 -6.08 3.11 -7.03
CA VAL A 201 -6.89 1.92 -7.26
C VAL A 201 -6.06 0.90 -8.02
N LYS A 202 -5.90 -0.28 -7.43
CA LYS A 202 -5.26 -1.41 -8.07
C LYS A 202 -6.29 -2.43 -8.50
N SER A 203 -6.49 -2.57 -9.80
CA SER A 203 -7.26 -3.67 -10.37
C SER A 203 -6.39 -4.93 -10.43
N ASN A 204 -6.99 -6.06 -10.10
CA ASN A 204 -6.31 -7.33 -9.74
C ASN A 204 -5.64 -8.11 -10.87
N SER A 205 -5.51 -7.57 -12.05
CA SER A 205 -5.17 -8.35 -13.23
C SER A 205 -3.72 -8.79 -13.39
N ARG A 206 -2.76 -8.43 -12.50
CA ARG A 206 -1.32 -8.73 -12.73
C ARG A 206 -0.53 -9.02 -11.45
N ARG A 207 0.59 -9.74 -11.62
CA ARG A 207 1.61 -9.97 -10.58
C ARG A 207 2.08 -8.64 -10.00
N VAL A 208 2.43 -8.66 -8.73
CA VAL A 208 3.12 -7.55 -8.07
C VAL A 208 4.40 -7.25 -8.83
N SER A 209 4.52 -6.04 -9.35
CA SER A 209 5.68 -5.52 -10.08
C SER A 209 6.55 -4.65 -9.18
N LYS A 210 7.70 -4.18 -9.70
CA LYS A 210 8.50 -3.16 -9.00
C LYS A 210 7.74 -1.85 -8.80
N ASP A 211 6.88 -1.51 -9.76
CA ASP A 211 6.06 -0.29 -9.67
C ASP A 211 5.08 -0.38 -8.50
N ASP A 212 4.61 -1.58 -8.15
CA ASP A 212 3.77 -1.79 -6.98
C ASP A 212 4.50 -1.52 -5.65
N LEU A 213 5.84 -1.65 -5.61
CA LEU A 213 6.62 -1.28 -4.42
C LEU A 213 6.65 0.23 -4.21
N PHE A 214 6.69 1.02 -5.30
CA PHE A 214 6.60 2.47 -5.18
C PHE A 214 5.24 2.94 -4.68
N THR A 215 4.16 2.19 -4.97
CA THR A 215 2.83 2.53 -4.43
C THR A 215 2.80 2.53 -2.91
N LEU A 216 3.66 1.73 -2.25
CA LEU A 216 3.76 1.70 -0.78
C LEU A 216 4.30 3.01 -0.19
N THR A 217 5.10 3.74 -0.97
CA THR A 217 5.80 4.93 -0.50
C THR A 217 5.21 6.24 -1.03
N GLU A 218 4.37 6.15 -2.07
CA GLU A 218 3.85 7.32 -2.79
C GLU A 218 2.35 7.57 -2.57
N PHE A 219 1.61 6.56 -2.08
CA PHE A 219 0.18 6.67 -1.84
C PHE A 219 -0.16 6.47 -0.37
N ALA A 220 -1.15 7.22 0.12
CA ALA A 220 -1.67 7.10 1.46
C ALA A 220 -2.63 5.92 1.59
N LEU A 221 -3.43 5.71 0.56
CA LEU A 221 -4.48 4.69 0.53
C LEU A 221 -4.50 3.96 -0.81
N VAL A 222 -4.31 2.64 -0.75
CA VAL A 222 -4.34 1.74 -1.91
C VAL A 222 -5.60 0.88 -1.83
N CYS A 223 -6.50 1.05 -2.79
CA CYS A 223 -7.73 0.27 -2.89
C CYS A 223 -7.55 -0.91 -3.84
N LEU A 224 -7.77 -2.11 -3.32
CA LEU A 224 -7.72 -3.36 -4.07
C LEU A 224 -9.14 -3.71 -4.52
N GLU A 225 -9.41 -3.73 -5.81
CA GLU A 225 -10.71 -4.13 -6.34
C GLU A 225 -10.75 -5.62 -6.69
N GLU A 226 -11.95 -6.19 -6.67
CA GLU A 226 -12.22 -7.59 -7.10
C GLU A 226 -11.35 -8.60 -6.34
N LEU A 227 -11.32 -8.48 -5.00
CA LEU A 227 -10.51 -9.37 -4.15
C LEU A 227 -10.86 -10.86 -4.32
N GLU A 228 -12.10 -11.17 -4.73
CA GLU A 228 -12.55 -12.52 -5.05
C GLU A 228 -11.79 -13.18 -6.20
N GLU A 229 -11.17 -12.40 -7.08
CA GLU A 229 -10.40 -12.92 -8.21
C GLU A 229 -8.92 -13.18 -7.87
N MET A 230 -8.49 -12.79 -6.66
CA MET A 230 -7.10 -12.97 -6.25
C MET A 230 -6.75 -14.45 -6.07
N THR A 231 -5.67 -14.86 -6.71
CA THR A 231 -5.07 -16.18 -6.50
C THR A 231 -4.35 -16.25 -5.14
N SER A 232 -4.18 -17.45 -4.58
CA SER A 232 -3.42 -17.64 -3.33
C SER A 232 -1.98 -17.11 -3.41
N ALA A 233 -1.37 -17.12 -4.60
CA ALA A 233 -0.04 -16.56 -4.82
C ALA A 233 -0.05 -15.02 -4.69
N GLN A 234 -1.07 -14.33 -5.22
CA GLN A 234 -1.23 -12.89 -5.11
C GLN A 234 -1.52 -12.48 -3.66
N VAL A 235 -2.37 -13.23 -2.95
CA VAL A 235 -2.62 -13.01 -1.51
C VAL A 235 -1.33 -13.15 -0.71
N SER A 236 -0.50 -14.16 -1.01
CA SER A 236 0.80 -14.34 -0.34
C SER A 236 1.76 -13.19 -0.63
N GLN A 237 1.80 -12.69 -1.86
CA GLN A 237 2.59 -11.51 -2.23
C GLN A 237 2.10 -10.25 -1.53
N LEU A 238 0.79 -10.02 -1.48
CA LEU A 238 0.19 -8.89 -0.77
C LEU A 238 0.57 -8.91 0.72
N LYS A 239 0.50 -10.07 1.37
CA LYS A 239 0.95 -10.25 2.76
C LYS A 239 2.42 -9.91 2.97
N ALA A 240 3.28 -10.25 2.01
CA ALA A 240 4.70 -9.89 2.06
C ALA A 240 4.88 -8.36 1.95
N ILE A 241 4.17 -7.73 1.03
CA ILE A 241 4.25 -6.29 0.78
C ILE A 241 3.73 -5.49 1.99
N THR A 242 2.54 -5.84 2.49
CA THR A 242 1.94 -5.15 3.66
C THR A 242 2.77 -5.31 4.94
N GLY A 243 3.72 -6.23 4.96
CA GLY A 243 4.65 -6.43 6.07
C GLY A 243 5.99 -5.71 5.93
N MET A 244 6.27 -5.05 4.80
CA MET A 244 7.50 -4.30 4.61
C MET A 244 7.45 -2.98 5.39
N THR A 245 8.55 -2.58 6.03
CA THR A 245 8.67 -1.30 6.74
C THR A 245 9.19 -0.19 5.84
N ASP A 246 9.99 -0.56 4.86
CA ASP A 246 10.63 0.36 3.92
C ASP A 246 10.86 -0.30 2.57
N VAL A 247 10.99 0.51 1.54
CA VAL A 247 11.30 0.10 0.18
C VAL A 247 12.67 0.66 -0.19
N ASN A 248 13.62 -0.24 -0.43
CA ASN A 248 14.99 0.09 -0.83
C ASN A 248 15.14 -0.06 -2.33
N GLU A 249 14.67 0.90 -3.08
CA GLU A 249 14.75 0.89 -4.54
C GLU A 249 15.44 2.17 -5.06
N ARG A 250 16.00 2.06 -6.25
CA ARG A 250 16.58 3.20 -6.95
C ARG A 250 15.49 3.83 -7.81
N ALA A 251 15.20 5.10 -7.56
CA ALA A 251 14.32 5.87 -8.41
C ALA A 251 14.86 5.89 -9.87
N ALA A 252 13.98 5.96 -10.84
CA ALA A 252 14.37 6.11 -12.23
C ALA A 252 15.27 7.36 -12.36
N TYR A 253 16.48 7.19 -12.91
CA TYR A 253 17.53 8.22 -13.05
C TYR A 253 18.21 8.67 -11.74
N GLY A 254 17.87 8.13 -10.57
CA GLY A 254 18.59 8.38 -9.32
C GLY A 254 20.01 7.81 -9.35
N HIS A 255 20.99 8.52 -8.77
CA HIS A 255 22.36 8.02 -8.66
C HIS A 255 22.53 7.05 -7.48
N PHE A 256 21.75 7.22 -6.42
CA PHE A 256 21.81 6.45 -5.18
C PHE A 256 20.53 5.65 -4.97
N LYS A 257 20.63 4.55 -4.21
CA LYS A 257 19.46 3.88 -3.65
C LYS A 257 18.93 4.71 -2.48
N GLU A 258 17.65 4.95 -2.46
CA GLU A 258 16.98 5.62 -1.35
C GLU A 258 16.11 4.60 -0.61
N SER A 259 16.16 4.63 0.71
CA SER A 259 15.19 3.93 1.56
C SER A 259 14.01 4.86 1.78
N ARG A 260 12.83 4.45 1.31
CA ARG A 260 11.59 5.20 1.46
C ARG A 260 10.67 4.45 2.42
N PRO A 261 10.07 5.12 3.41
CA PRO A 261 9.18 4.46 4.36
C PRO A 261 7.91 3.98 3.67
N HIS A 262 7.38 2.85 4.13
CA HIS A 262 6.06 2.39 3.76
C HIS A 262 5.00 3.20 4.50
N ILE A 263 4.25 4.01 3.78
CA ILE A 263 3.18 4.87 4.32
C ILE A 263 1.78 4.42 3.94
N ALA A 264 1.66 3.56 2.93
CA ALA A 264 0.37 3.15 2.39
C ALA A 264 -0.44 2.30 3.38
N SER A 265 -1.69 2.64 3.54
CA SER A 265 -2.70 1.75 4.11
C SER A 265 -3.51 1.11 2.99
N PHE A 266 -4.09 -0.06 3.28
CA PHE A 266 -4.84 -0.82 2.29
C PHE A 266 -6.33 -0.87 2.64
N CYS A 267 -7.14 -0.74 1.61
CA CYS A 267 -8.55 -1.10 1.63
C CYS A 267 -8.89 -1.96 0.41
N GLY A 268 -10.09 -2.51 0.37
CA GLY A 268 -10.47 -3.30 -0.79
C GLY A 268 -11.95 -3.56 -0.88
N THR A 269 -12.36 -4.07 -2.04
CA THR A 269 -13.75 -4.41 -2.33
C THR A 269 -13.88 -5.82 -2.88
N SER A 270 -14.97 -6.49 -2.53
CA SER A 270 -15.37 -7.77 -3.11
C SER A 270 -16.87 -7.76 -3.39
N ASN A 271 -17.28 -8.50 -4.40
CA ASN A 271 -18.70 -8.77 -4.68
C ASN A 271 -19.13 -10.15 -4.15
N ASN A 272 -18.16 -10.98 -3.79
CA ASN A 272 -18.40 -12.30 -3.22
C ASN A 272 -18.09 -12.31 -1.72
N VAL A 273 -19.03 -12.82 -0.92
CA VAL A 273 -18.88 -12.93 0.53
C VAL A 273 -17.68 -13.81 0.88
N THR A 274 -17.52 -14.95 0.21
CA THR A 274 -16.42 -15.87 0.45
C THR A 274 -15.24 -15.56 -0.50
N PHE A 275 -14.33 -14.73 -0.06
CA PHE A 275 -13.15 -14.32 -0.84
C PHE A 275 -11.82 -14.71 -0.18
N LEU A 276 -11.79 -15.04 1.11
CA LEU A 276 -10.57 -15.42 1.82
C LEU A 276 -10.18 -16.86 1.48
N ASN A 277 -9.26 -17.00 0.52
CA ASN A 277 -8.83 -18.31 0.03
C ASN A 277 -7.54 -18.84 0.69
N ASP A 278 -6.93 -18.07 1.61
CA ASP A 278 -5.73 -18.46 2.34
C ASP A 278 -6.06 -18.71 3.81
N LEU A 279 -5.89 -19.96 4.24
CA LEU A 279 -6.08 -20.37 5.63
C LEU A 279 -5.03 -19.82 6.60
N SER A 280 -3.96 -19.19 6.11
CA SER A 280 -2.88 -18.66 6.94
C SER A 280 -2.85 -17.12 6.93
N GLY A 281 -3.07 -16.50 8.10
CA GLY A 281 -2.88 -15.04 8.24
C GLY A 281 -4.05 -14.19 7.79
N ASN A 282 -5.26 -14.66 8.03
CA ASN A 282 -6.48 -13.87 7.80
C ASN A 282 -6.61 -12.67 8.77
N ARG A 283 -5.80 -12.59 9.81
CA ARG A 283 -5.79 -11.51 10.82
C ARG A 283 -5.61 -10.10 10.24
N ARG A 284 -5.05 -9.99 9.02
CA ARG A 284 -4.85 -8.69 8.35
C ARG A 284 -6.11 -8.16 7.69
N TRP A 285 -7.10 -9.02 7.48
CA TRP A 285 -8.32 -8.64 6.80
C TRP A 285 -9.37 -8.20 7.80
N LEU A 286 -9.98 -7.06 7.55
CA LEU A 286 -11.12 -6.53 8.28
C LEU A 286 -12.34 -6.47 7.32
N PRO A 287 -12.91 -7.64 6.97
CA PRO A 287 -14.01 -7.71 6.03
C PRO A 287 -15.34 -7.39 6.72
N PHE A 288 -16.21 -6.67 6.01
CA PHE A 288 -17.59 -6.39 6.43
C PHE A 288 -18.53 -6.52 5.23
N GLU A 289 -19.62 -7.24 5.42
CA GLU A 289 -20.68 -7.31 4.43
C GLU A 289 -21.54 -6.05 4.53
N VAL A 290 -21.47 -5.22 3.48
CA VAL A 290 -22.13 -3.91 3.40
C VAL A 290 -23.48 -4.09 2.70
N ASP A 291 -24.55 -3.70 3.36
CA ASP A 291 -25.89 -3.65 2.78
C ASP A 291 -26.07 -2.41 1.92
N SER A 292 -25.71 -1.24 2.46
CA SER A 292 -25.78 0.04 1.77
C SER A 292 -24.74 1.03 2.32
N ILE A 293 -24.44 2.05 1.54
CA ILE A 293 -23.62 3.20 1.95
C ILE A 293 -24.43 4.46 1.64
N ASP A 294 -24.52 5.38 2.59
CA ASP A 294 -25.11 6.68 2.36
C ASP A 294 -24.39 7.38 1.21
N SER A 295 -25.15 8.00 0.32
CA SER A 295 -24.58 8.64 -0.87
C SER A 295 -23.46 9.61 -0.50
N PRO A 296 -22.20 9.33 -0.89
CA PRO A 296 -21.09 10.23 -0.55
C PRO A 296 -21.18 11.61 -1.20
N PHE A 297 -22.16 11.81 -2.08
CA PHE A 297 -22.43 13.07 -2.75
C PHE A 297 -23.44 13.92 -1.98
N ASP A 298 -24.40 13.28 -1.29
CA ASP A 298 -25.45 13.95 -0.52
C ASP A 298 -25.03 14.16 0.94
N TYR A 299 -24.13 13.34 1.46
CA TYR A 299 -23.61 13.41 2.82
C TYR A 299 -22.10 13.74 2.80
N PRO A 300 -21.72 15.01 2.83
CA PRO A 300 -20.32 15.42 2.81
C PRO A 300 -19.59 14.95 4.08
N ILE A 301 -18.36 14.50 3.90
CA ILE A 301 -17.49 14.09 5.01
C ILE A 301 -16.96 15.33 5.73
N ASP A 302 -17.06 15.36 7.05
CA ASP A 302 -16.39 16.32 7.93
C ASP A 302 -14.91 15.96 8.05
N TYR A 303 -14.12 16.26 7.01
CA TYR A 303 -12.69 15.93 6.97
C TYR A 303 -11.92 16.56 8.12
N ALA A 304 -12.21 17.83 8.44
CA ALA A 304 -11.53 18.52 9.53
C ALA A 304 -11.77 17.82 10.86
N GLY A 305 -13.01 17.47 11.17
CA GLY A 305 -13.34 16.75 12.41
C GLY A 305 -12.76 15.34 12.45
N VAL A 306 -12.90 14.56 11.38
CA VAL A 306 -12.41 13.17 11.30
C VAL A 306 -10.90 13.11 11.48
N TYR A 307 -10.15 13.93 10.75
CA TYR A 307 -8.69 13.90 10.80
C TYR A 307 -8.12 14.58 12.06
N ALA A 308 -8.78 15.65 12.58
CA ALA A 308 -8.41 16.24 13.86
C ALA A 308 -8.58 15.23 15.01
N GLN A 309 -9.71 14.49 15.04
CA GLN A 309 -9.92 13.42 16.01
C GLN A 309 -8.87 12.31 15.88
N GLY A 310 -8.64 11.80 14.67
CA GLY A 310 -7.67 10.73 14.43
C GLY A 310 -6.25 11.15 14.83
N TYR A 311 -5.85 12.38 14.50
CA TYR A 311 -4.55 12.95 14.88
C TYR A 311 -4.41 13.12 16.40
N ALA A 312 -5.44 13.61 17.08
CA ALA A 312 -5.47 13.74 18.53
C ALA A 312 -5.40 12.37 19.23
N LEU A 313 -6.13 11.37 18.73
CA LEU A 313 -6.08 10.01 19.23
C LEU A 313 -4.67 9.41 19.09
N TRP A 314 -4.04 9.55 17.91
CA TRP A 314 -2.66 9.10 17.72
C TRP A 314 -1.70 9.79 18.70
N LYS A 315 -1.76 11.12 18.85
CA LYS A 315 -0.93 11.88 19.80
C LYS A 315 -1.13 11.46 21.24
N SER A 316 -2.35 11.08 21.62
CA SER A 316 -2.67 10.65 22.99
C SER A 316 -2.26 9.20 23.29
N GLY A 317 -1.71 8.47 22.31
CA GLY A 317 -1.32 7.07 22.47
C GLY A 317 -2.51 6.10 22.38
N PHE A 318 -3.55 6.45 21.63
CA PHE A 318 -4.67 5.54 21.37
C PHE A 318 -4.16 4.21 20.79
N HIS A 319 -4.67 3.11 21.33
CA HIS A 319 -4.30 1.75 20.93
C HIS A 319 -4.97 1.36 19.60
N TYR A 320 -4.33 1.70 18.49
CA TYR A 320 -4.85 1.47 17.13
C TYR A 320 -4.45 0.10 16.53
N TRP A 321 -3.52 -0.62 17.12
CA TRP A 321 -3.15 -1.99 16.70
C TRP A 321 -4.05 -3.03 17.38
N PHE A 322 -4.01 -4.27 16.91
CA PHE A 322 -4.78 -5.37 17.48
C PHE A 322 -3.88 -6.26 18.35
N GLU A 323 -4.27 -6.48 19.59
CA GLU A 323 -3.61 -7.42 20.49
C GLU A 323 -4.05 -8.88 20.24
N GLN A 324 -3.41 -9.84 20.89
CA GLN A 324 -3.65 -11.27 20.60
C GLN A 324 -5.11 -11.66 20.75
N GLU A 325 -5.80 -11.18 21.77
CA GLU A 325 -7.21 -11.48 22.00
C GLU A 325 -8.11 -10.89 20.90
N GLU A 326 -7.80 -9.67 20.47
CA GLU A 326 -8.49 -9.01 19.37
C GLU A 326 -8.18 -9.69 18.02
N ILE A 327 -6.93 -10.15 17.82
CA ILE A 327 -6.55 -10.95 16.64
C ILE A 327 -7.34 -12.25 16.59
N ASP A 328 -7.55 -12.90 17.73
CA ASP A 328 -8.35 -14.13 17.79
C ASP A 328 -9.83 -13.84 17.46
N ALA A 329 -10.37 -12.71 17.92
CA ALA A 329 -11.70 -12.24 17.55
C ALA A 329 -11.80 -11.91 16.04
N VAL A 330 -10.81 -11.23 15.48
CA VAL A 330 -10.72 -10.97 14.01
C VAL A 330 -10.68 -12.29 13.24
N ASN A 331 -9.87 -13.26 13.67
CA ASN A 331 -9.80 -14.56 13.01
C ASN A 331 -11.13 -15.32 13.08
N LEU A 332 -11.86 -15.20 14.18
CA LEU A 332 -13.19 -15.81 14.34
C LEU A 332 -14.21 -15.14 13.40
N HIS A 333 -14.24 -13.83 13.38
CA HIS A 333 -15.07 -13.04 12.46
C HIS A 333 -14.79 -13.41 10.99
N ASN A 334 -13.52 -13.53 10.63
CA ASN A 334 -13.09 -13.82 9.27
C ASN A 334 -13.46 -15.21 8.75
N ARG A 335 -13.82 -16.15 9.64
CA ARG A 335 -14.28 -17.50 9.23
C ARG A 335 -15.51 -17.46 8.33
N TYR A 336 -16.39 -16.51 8.52
CA TYR A 336 -17.57 -16.32 7.69
C TYR A 336 -17.23 -15.99 6.24
N PHE A 337 -16.09 -15.34 6.01
CA PHE A 337 -15.64 -14.88 4.71
C PHE A 337 -14.64 -15.85 4.04
N GLU A 338 -14.32 -16.97 4.68
CA GLU A 338 -13.41 -17.97 4.12
C GLU A 338 -14.09 -18.78 3.00
N VAL A 339 -13.34 -18.97 1.92
CA VAL A 339 -13.77 -19.90 0.86
C VAL A 339 -13.91 -21.31 1.46
N PRO A 340 -15.01 -22.03 1.22
CA PRO A 340 -15.20 -23.39 1.70
C PRO A 340 -13.98 -24.26 1.40
N CYS A 341 -13.53 -25.01 2.40
CA CYS A 341 -12.33 -25.81 2.34
C CYS A 341 -12.69 -27.28 2.55
N LEU A 342 -12.54 -28.09 1.50
CA LEU A 342 -12.91 -29.50 1.54
C LEU A 342 -12.19 -30.28 2.65
N GLU A 343 -10.91 -29.94 2.92
CA GLU A 343 -10.15 -30.56 4.02
C GLU A 343 -10.82 -30.26 5.38
N ARG A 344 -11.36 -29.04 5.59
CA ARG A 344 -12.05 -28.67 6.83
C ARG A 344 -13.38 -29.44 6.98
N GLU A 345 -14.17 -29.44 5.92
CA GLU A 345 -15.46 -30.15 5.91
C GLU A 345 -15.28 -31.63 6.22
N LEU A 346 -14.33 -32.27 5.56
CA LEU A 346 -14.05 -33.70 5.80
C LEU A 346 -13.47 -33.95 7.20
N VAL A 347 -12.62 -33.09 7.72
CA VAL A 347 -12.13 -33.22 9.11
C VAL A 347 -13.30 -33.13 10.08
N GLN A 348 -14.24 -32.21 9.92
CA GLN A 348 -15.41 -32.06 10.77
C GLN A 348 -16.42 -33.23 10.65
N VAL A 349 -16.45 -33.86 9.46
CA VAL A 349 -17.29 -35.05 9.24
C VAL A 349 -16.73 -36.26 9.97
N TYR A 350 -15.45 -36.50 9.92
CA TYR A 350 -14.84 -37.75 10.39
C TYR A 350 -14.15 -37.65 11.73
N TYR A 351 -13.82 -36.44 12.23
CA TYR A 351 -13.04 -36.27 13.45
C TYR A 351 -13.59 -35.17 14.35
N ARG A 352 -13.36 -35.32 15.65
CA ARG A 352 -13.49 -34.25 16.62
C ARG A 352 -12.29 -34.19 17.56
N ARG A 353 -12.16 -33.09 18.27
CA ARG A 353 -11.18 -32.97 19.34
C ARG A 353 -11.51 -33.86 20.51
N PRO A 354 -10.50 -34.47 21.15
CA PRO A 354 -10.75 -35.22 22.41
C PRO A 354 -11.10 -34.26 23.55
N MET A 355 -11.96 -34.67 24.44
CA MET A 355 -12.20 -34.00 25.70
C MET A 355 -11.08 -34.31 26.71
N PRO A 356 -10.89 -33.50 27.76
CA PRO A 356 -9.89 -33.79 28.80
C PRO A 356 -10.12 -35.17 29.42
N GLY A 357 -9.11 -36.05 29.36
CA GLY A 357 -9.18 -37.41 29.89
C GLY A 357 -9.85 -38.46 28.99
N GLU A 358 -10.28 -38.08 27.78
CA GLU A 358 -10.89 -38.99 26.82
C GLU A 358 -9.82 -39.80 26.06
N GLU A 359 -10.11 -41.08 25.80
CA GLU A 359 -9.29 -41.89 24.89
C GLU A 359 -9.29 -41.30 23.49
N CYS A 360 -8.12 -41.13 22.94
CA CYS A 360 -7.92 -40.53 21.60
C CYS A 360 -6.84 -41.28 20.80
N MET A 361 -6.96 -41.19 19.51
CA MET A 361 -5.96 -41.75 18.60
C MET A 361 -4.90 -40.68 18.26
N PHE A 362 -3.68 -41.15 18.04
CA PHE A 362 -2.64 -40.35 17.41
C PHE A 362 -2.59 -40.67 15.92
N LEU A 363 -2.88 -39.68 15.07
CA LEU A 363 -2.81 -39.81 13.63
C LEU A 363 -1.88 -38.75 13.00
N THR A 364 -1.07 -39.18 12.07
CA THR A 364 -0.27 -38.28 11.23
C THR A 364 -1.13 -37.66 10.12
N ASN A 365 -0.67 -36.53 9.53
CA ASN A 365 -1.34 -35.93 8.37
C ASN A 365 -1.60 -36.95 7.24
N ALA A 366 -0.64 -37.82 6.98
CA ALA A 366 -0.78 -38.82 5.93
C ALA A 366 -1.88 -39.86 6.24
N GLN A 367 -2.01 -40.26 7.51
CA GLN A 367 -3.07 -41.19 7.93
C GLN A 367 -4.45 -40.51 7.87
N ILE A 368 -4.57 -39.29 8.34
CA ILE A 368 -5.82 -38.50 8.25
C ILE A 368 -6.20 -38.34 6.77
N LEU A 369 -5.28 -37.90 5.91
CA LEU A 369 -5.51 -37.78 4.46
C LEU A 369 -5.92 -39.10 3.82
N GLY A 370 -5.24 -40.18 4.15
CA GLY A 370 -5.58 -41.51 3.63
C GLY A 370 -7.00 -41.94 3.97
N HIS A 371 -7.49 -41.54 5.15
CA HIS A 371 -8.86 -41.83 5.58
C HIS A 371 -9.90 -40.92 4.90
N ILE A 372 -9.68 -39.58 4.95
CA ILE A 372 -10.67 -38.62 4.44
C ILE A 372 -10.70 -38.50 2.91
N ASN A 373 -9.67 -39.00 2.22
CA ASN A 373 -9.59 -38.94 0.75
C ASN A 373 -10.32 -40.09 0.05
N ILE A 374 -10.93 -40.99 0.79
CA ILE A 374 -11.67 -42.14 0.24
C ILE A 374 -12.88 -41.63 -0.55
N GLY A 375 -12.91 -41.91 -1.85
CA GLY A 375 -14.02 -41.52 -2.74
C GLY A 375 -13.94 -40.07 -3.27
N ILE A 376 -12.89 -39.33 -2.93
CA ILE A 376 -12.67 -37.95 -3.40
C ILE A 376 -11.87 -37.98 -4.70
N ARG A 377 -12.38 -37.32 -5.75
CA ARG A 377 -11.69 -37.26 -7.06
C ARG A 377 -10.52 -36.27 -7.07
N GLN A 378 -10.59 -35.24 -6.26
CA GLN A 378 -9.54 -34.20 -6.20
C GLN A 378 -8.58 -34.51 -5.05
N PRO A 379 -7.25 -34.51 -5.29
CA PRO A 379 -6.29 -34.77 -4.22
C PRO A 379 -6.29 -33.65 -3.19
N LEU A 380 -6.43 -34.05 -1.92
CA LEU A 380 -6.38 -33.13 -0.78
C LEU A 380 -4.92 -32.71 -0.50
N SER A 381 -4.75 -31.47 -0.01
CA SER A 381 -3.41 -30.91 0.28
C SER A 381 -2.97 -31.22 1.72
N PRO A 382 -1.79 -31.87 1.93
CA PRO A 382 -1.24 -32.07 3.27
C PRO A 382 -0.97 -30.77 4.03
N THR A 383 -0.58 -29.72 3.30
CA THR A 383 -0.32 -28.39 3.88
C THR A 383 -1.62 -27.74 4.35
N ARG A 384 -2.66 -27.76 3.51
CA ARG A 384 -3.98 -27.24 3.88
C ARG A 384 -4.58 -28.00 5.07
N LEU A 385 -4.49 -29.35 5.05
CA LEU A 385 -4.94 -30.15 6.20
C LEU A 385 -4.22 -29.72 7.49
N GLY A 386 -2.90 -29.54 7.47
CA GLY A 386 -2.15 -29.11 8.65
C GLY A 386 -2.59 -27.74 9.19
N LEU A 387 -2.96 -26.80 8.30
CA LEU A 387 -3.53 -25.51 8.68
C LEU A 387 -4.94 -25.64 9.27
N VAL A 388 -5.80 -26.44 8.64
CA VAL A 388 -7.15 -26.75 9.14
C VAL A 388 -7.09 -27.36 10.53
N MET A 389 -6.28 -28.39 10.75
CA MET A 389 -6.13 -29.04 12.05
C MET A 389 -5.72 -28.04 13.15
N LYS A 390 -4.81 -27.12 12.83
CA LYS A 390 -4.40 -26.05 13.75
C LYS A 390 -5.54 -25.07 14.03
N GLN A 391 -6.27 -24.62 13.00
CA GLN A 391 -7.39 -23.67 13.13
C GLN A 391 -8.57 -24.25 13.88
N GLU A 392 -8.84 -25.54 13.67
CA GLU A 392 -9.86 -26.27 14.41
C GLU A 392 -9.42 -26.65 15.85
N GLY A 393 -8.21 -26.21 16.25
CA GLY A 393 -7.72 -26.36 17.63
C GLY A 393 -7.28 -27.78 18.01
N TYR A 394 -6.94 -28.62 17.04
CA TYR A 394 -6.35 -29.93 17.34
C TYR A 394 -4.93 -29.78 17.87
N GLU A 395 -4.63 -30.49 18.97
CA GLU A 395 -3.30 -30.49 19.58
C GLU A 395 -2.30 -31.22 18.71
N ALA A 396 -1.26 -30.50 18.25
CA ALA A 396 -0.15 -31.09 17.51
C ALA A 396 0.82 -31.76 18.49
N VAL A 397 1.01 -33.06 18.37
CA VAL A 397 1.91 -33.86 19.24
C VAL A 397 2.95 -34.63 18.42
N ARG A 398 4.02 -35.08 19.10
CA ARG A 398 5.00 -35.99 18.54
C ARG A 398 4.92 -37.33 19.27
N SER A 399 4.79 -38.41 18.50
CA SER A 399 4.80 -39.77 19.01
C SER A 399 5.67 -40.63 18.09
N GLY A 400 6.59 -41.40 18.66
CA GLY A 400 7.50 -42.26 17.89
C GLY A 400 8.32 -41.52 16.82
N GLY A 401 8.74 -40.25 17.07
CA GLY A 401 9.48 -39.43 16.12
C GLY A 401 8.65 -38.81 15.00
N ARG A 402 7.36 -39.08 14.94
CA ARG A 402 6.42 -38.55 13.92
C ARG A 402 5.55 -37.43 14.51
N ARG A 403 5.30 -36.41 13.70
CA ARG A 403 4.36 -35.33 14.06
C ARG A 403 2.95 -35.71 13.61
N GLY A 404 1.95 -35.52 14.46
CA GLY A 404 0.55 -35.79 14.21
C GLY A 404 -0.35 -35.05 15.18
N TYR A 405 -1.60 -35.47 15.25
CA TYR A 405 -2.63 -34.83 16.06
C TYR A 405 -3.35 -35.89 16.92
N ARG A 406 -3.83 -35.45 18.08
CA ARG A 406 -4.77 -36.22 18.88
C ARG A 406 -6.17 -36.00 18.35
N VAL A 407 -6.86 -37.06 17.98
CA VAL A 407 -8.18 -37.01 17.37
C VAL A 407 -9.09 -38.12 17.97
N VAL A 408 -10.40 -37.88 17.97
CA VAL A 408 -11.40 -38.88 18.16
C VAL A 408 -12.11 -39.09 16.84
N GLU A 409 -12.11 -40.31 16.33
CA GLU A 409 -12.83 -40.70 15.12
C GLU A 409 -14.30 -40.84 15.38
N LEU A 410 -15.14 -40.20 14.57
CA LEU A 410 -16.60 -40.27 14.67
C LEU A 410 -17.12 -41.58 14.08
N LYS A 411 -18.27 -42.07 14.59
CA LYS A 411 -18.88 -43.33 14.15
C LYS A 411 -20.08 -43.04 13.25
N GLY A 412 -20.56 -44.09 12.57
CA GLY A 412 -21.54 -44.03 11.48
C GLY A 412 -22.70 -43.04 11.65
N ASP A 413 -23.40 -43.04 12.80
CA ASP A 413 -24.51 -42.11 13.05
C ASP A 413 -24.07 -40.65 13.20
N GLU A 414 -22.89 -40.43 13.74
CA GLU A 414 -22.32 -39.06 13.90
C GLU A 414 -21.86 -38.55 12.55
N ILE A 415 -21.19 -39.38 11.78
CA ILE A 415 -20.75 -39.06 10.39
C ILE A 415 -21.97 -38.71 9.55
N TYR A 416 -23.01 -39.52 9.58
CA TYR A 416 -24.24 -39.27 8.83
C TYR A 416 -24.90 -37.94 9.24
N ARG A 417 -25.01 -37.65 10.54
CA ARG A 417 -25.51 -36.33 11.01
C ARG A 417 -24.71 -35.16 10.51
N ASN A 418 -23.40 -35.27 10.58
CA ASN A 418 -22.51 -34.18 10.11
C ASN A 418 -22.58 -34.01 8.58
N GLN A 419 -22.66 -35.10 7.82
CA GLN A 419 -22.88 -35.04 6.37
C GLN A 419 -24.22 -34.39 6.01
N CYS A 420 -25.29 -34.74 6.70
CA CYS A 420 -26.60 -34.11 6.51
C CYS A 420 -26.61 -32.62 6.90
N ALA A 421 -25.88 -32.25 7.95
CA ALA A 421 -25.73 -30.84 8.33
C ALA A 421 -25.02 -30.04 7.24
N MET A 422 -23.93 -30.58 6.68
CA MET A 422 -23.19 -29.92 5.59
C MET A 422 -23.97 -29.80 4.28
N ALA A 423 -24.75 -30.86 3.93
CA ALA A 423 -25.58 -30.82 2.73
C ALA A 423 -26.67 -29.73 2.76
N ARG A 424 -27.09 -29.29 3.95
CA ARG A 424 -28.04 -28.17 4.11
C ARG A 424 -27.42 -26.82 3.90
N TYR A 425 -26.10 -26.66 4.14
CA TYR A 425 -25.39 -25.42 3.89
C TYR A 425 -24.99 -25.18 2.41
N VAL A 426 -25.06 -26.23 1.58
CA VAL A 426 -24.73 -26.15 0.14
C VAL A 426 -26.00 -25.96 -0.71
N GLY A 427 -27.17 -26.00 -0.14
CA GLY A 427 -28.48 -26.01 -0.84
C GLY A 427 -29.29 -24.70 -0.74
N ASP A 428 -28.81 -23.69 -0.06
CA ASP A 428 -29.36 -22.34 0.01
C ASP A 428 -28.35 -21.36 -0.63
#